data_c1105a362078ade766d4e0eac7ac7e4e
#
_entry.id   c1105a362078ade766d4e0eac7ac7e4e
#
_cell.length_a   1.000
_cell.length_b   1.000
_cell.length_c   1.000
_cell.angle_alpha   90.00
_cell.angle_beta   90.00
_cell.angle_gamma   90.00
#
_symmetry.space_group_name_H-M   'P 1'
#
loop_
_entity.id
_entity.type
_entity.pdbx_description
1 polymer ?
#
loop_
_entity_poly.entity_id
_entity_poly.type
_entity_poly.pdbx_seq_one_letter_code
_entity_poly.pdbx_strand_id
1 'polypeptide(L)'
;MKILFVIDSFYTTNNGTSISAQRFAGELRKRGHEVCALCWDTPEYKENNLTDGDFTTPKFYMPVFQPLMDEHDFSFAKNNKNIVHDACDWADIVHIFVPFGISMEAINYCNEIGKPVTAAFHIQPENMTSSVNMGKVEWFNEMFYRSFRRNIYNRVRHVHVPSQFMGNMIAERGYTAKIHVISNGIQDAFMEAGEKKAESRKSKVESQKQVFKIMMIGRLSQEKRQDVIINAVKYSKYADRIQLVFAGRGPEYDKYVELGKNLKHQPQFIYVGRDELIEELLTTDLYVHASDMESEAISCIEAFATGLVPVIANSEVSATPQFALDGRSLFMPGNPKDLARAIDYWLDHPEERSHMEEQYRLAGRKYSLAASVTAFEEMLNEEIQDNEEVTCMPVAPHRHERFSRRIRRVAALW
;
A
#
# COMPACT_ATOMS: atom_id res chain seq x y z
N MET A 1 24.27 -0.87 8.32
CA MET A 1 23.87 -2.26 7.96
C MET A 1 23.73 -2.38 6.45
N LYS A 2 24.00 -3.57 5.94
CA LYS A 2 23.66 -3.98 4.58
C LYS A 2 22.27 -4.63 4.61
N ILE A 3 21.30 -4.00 3.98
CA ILE A 3 19.89 -4.42 3.98
C ILE A 3 19.50 -4.85 2.58
N LEU A 4 19.05 -6.09 2.41
CA LEU A 4 18.53 -6.58 1.15
C LEU A 4 17.01 -6.50 1.13
N PHE A 5 16.43 -5.76 0.17
CA PHE A 5 15.00 -5.76 -0.12
C PHE A 5 14.69 -6.77 -1.22
N VAL A 6 13.89 -7.79 -0.91
CA VAL A 6 13.44 -8.79 -1.89
C VAL A 6 12.03 -8.44 -2.33
N ILE A 7 11.92 -7.97 -3.57
CA ILE A 7 10.66 -7.52 -4.15
C ILE A 7 10.70 -7.67 -5.67
N ASP A 8 9.79 -8.46 -6.24
CA ASP A 8 9.81 -8.76 -7.67
C ASP A 8 9.87 -7.51 -8.55
N SER A 9 9.00 -6.52 -8.31
CA SER A 9 8.83 -5.31 -9.12
C SER A 9 9.31 -4.05 -8.39
N PHE A 10 10.57 -3.97 -7.99
CA PHE A 10 11.08 -2.84 -7.19
C PHE A 10 10.94 -1.49 -7.92
N TYR A 11 11.27 -1.42 -9.19
CA TYR A 11 11.36 -0.17 -9.96
C TYR A 11 10.06 0.29 -10.62
N THR A 12 8.93 -0.38 -10.40
CA THR A 12 7.65 0.07 -10.95
C THR A 12 7.13 1.33 -10.25
N THR A 13 6.45 2.21 -10.99
CA THR A 13 5.96 3.51 -10.49
C THR A 13 4.47 3.53 -10.16
N ASN A 14 3.73 2.47 -10.52
CA ASN A 14 2.28 2.39 -10.36
C ASN A 14 1.81 1.42 -9.27
N ASN A 15 2.75 0.75 -8.60
CA ASN A 15 2.46 -0.20 -7.53
C ASN A 15 2.80 0.41 -6.16
N GLY A 16 1.82 0.51 -5.27
CA GLY A 16 2.00 1.11 -3.95
C GLY A 16 3.07 0.44 -3.09
N THR A 17 3.21 -0.90 -3.16
CA THR A 17 4.25 -1.64 -2.43
C THR A 17 5.65 -1.29 -2.94
N SER A 18 5.82 -1.19 -4.26
CA SER A 18 7.11 -0.81 -4.88
C SER A 18 7.49 0.63 -4.54
N ILE A 19 6.54 1.56 -4.60
CA ILE A 19 6.75 2.96 -4.22
C ILE A 19 7.17 3.06 -2.75
N SER A 20 6.52 2.32 -1.85
CA SER A 20 6.87 2.28 -0.44
C SER A 20 8.26 1.70 -0.22
N ALA A 21 8.60 0.59 -0.87
CA ALA A 21 9.94 0.00 -0.80
C ALA A 21 11.04 0.98 -1.26
N GLN A 22 10.80 1.69 -2.38
CA GLN A 22 11.74 2.71 -2.87
C GLN A 22 11.89 3.89 -1.90
N ARG A 23 10.78 4.37 -1.29
CA ARG A 23 10.81 5.45 -0.28
C ARG A 23 11.59 5.02 0.96
N PHE A 24 11.35 3.80 1.46
CA PHE A 24 12.08 3.23 2.59
C PHE A 24 13.57 3.06 2.27
N ALA A 25 13.91 2.48 1.12
CA ALA A 25 15.30 2.34 0.68
C ALA A 25 16.02 3.68 0.60
N GLY A 26 15.37 4.69 0.01
CA GLY A 26 15.93 6.04 -0.10
C GLY A 26 16.18 6.70 1.25
N GLU A 27 15.28 6.55 2.20
CA GLU A 27 15.43 7.13 3.54
C GLU A 27 16.46 6.37 4.38
N LEU A 28 16.51 5.04 4.30
CA LEU A 28 17.53 4.22 4.95
C LEU A 28 18.94 4.54 4.44
N ARG A 29 19.09 4.77 3.12
CA ARG A 29 20.39 5.20 2.55
C ARG A 29 20.83 6.55 3.08
N LYS A 30 19.91 7.52 3.24
CA LYS A 30 20.22 8.82 3.88
C LYS A 30 20.68 8.68 5.32
N ARG A 31 20.22 7.65 6.03
CA ARG A 31 20.64 7.31 7.40
C ARG A 31 21.94 6.51 7.48
N GLY A 32 22.59 6.27 6.34
CA GLY A 32 23.89 5.61 6.26
C GLY A 32 23.86 4.09 6.16
N HIS A 33 22.70 3.49 5.83
CA HIS A 33 22.62 2.08 5.50
C HIS A 33 22.98 1.83 4.03
N GLU A 34 23.55 0.67 3.76
CA GLU A 34 23.69 0.15 2.40
C GLU A 34 22.43 -0.66 2.08
N VAL A 35 21.62 -0.21 1.11
CA VAL A 35 20.36 -0.90 0.76
C VAL A 35 20.42 -1.29 -0.71
N CYS A 36 20.30 -2.60 -0.99
CA CYS A 36 20.17 -3.16 -2.33
C CYS A 36 18.82 -3.85 -2.50
N ALA A 37 18.33 -3.90 -3.74
CA ALA A 37 17.15 -4.64 -4.10
C ALA A 37 17.53 -5.95 -4.82
N LEU A 38 16.77 -7.02 -4.55
CA LEU A 38 16.71 -8.21 -5.38
C LEU A 38 15.37 -8.19 -6.13
N CYS A 39 15.44 -7.97 -7.45
CA CYS A 39 14.25 -7.76 -8.27
C CYS A 39 14.44 -8.31 -9.70
N TRP A 40 13.39 -8.23 -10.53
CA TRP A 40 13.53 -8.55 -11.93
C TRP A 40 14.22 -7.42 -12.70
N ASP A 41 14.92 -7.83 -13.76
CA ASP A 41 15.68 -6.96 -14.63
C ASP A 41 14.76 -6.26 -15.64
N THR A 42 14.68 -4.91 -15.58
CA THR A 42 13.98 -4.12 -16.59
C THR A 42 15.00 -3.38 -17.47
N PRO A 43 15.00 -3.59 -18.80
CA PRO A 43 15.87 -2.81 -19.70
C PRO A 43 15.69 -1.30 -19.55
N GLU A 44 14.44 -0.84 -19.35
CA GLU A 44 14.07 0.57 -19.26
C GLU A 44 14.55 1.24 -17.96
N TYR A 45 14.75 0.48 -16.91
CA TYR A 45 15.17 1.00 -15.59
C TYR A 45 16.68 0.89 -15.37
N LYS A 46 17.37 0.02 -16.13
CA LYS A 46 18.84 -0.11 -16.07
C LYS A 46 19.57 1.19 -16.39
N GLU A 47 19.02 2.01 -17.29
CA GLU A 47 19.67 3.24 -17.73
C GLU A 47 19.51 4.41 -16.74
N ASN A 48 18.47 4.41 -15.88
CA ASN A 48 18.09 5.60 -15.13
C ASN A 48 18.01 5.45 -13.59
N ASN A 49 17.91 4.25 -13.02
CA ASN A 49 17.56 4.10 -11.60
C ASN A 49 18.22 2.94 -10.84
N LEU A 50 19.02 2.08 -11.48
CA LEU A 50 19.75 1.05 -10.76
C LEU A 50 20.76 1.70 -9.83
N THR A 51 20.64 1.44 -8.54
CA THR A 51 21.73 1.69 -7.61
C THR A 51 22.85 0.70 -7.92
N ASP A 52 24.08 1.19 -8.00
CA ASP A 52 25.25 0.32 -8.08
C ASP A 52 25.17 -0.72 -6.95
N GLY A 53 25.01 -1.99 -7.31
CA GLY A 53 24.95 -3.07 -6.33
C GLY A 53 23.61 -3.84 -6.24
N ASP A 54 22.54 -3.43 -6.95
CA ASP A 54 21.29 -4.22 -6.97
C ASP A 54 21.47 -5.55 -7.68
N PHE A 55 20.79 -6.57 -7.15
CA PHE A 55 20.79 -7.92 -7.69
C PHE A 55 19.57 -8.10 -8.60
N THR A 56 19.79 -8.48 -9.85
CA THR A 56 18.70 -8.62 -10.82
C THR A 56 18.61 -10.01 -11.42
N THR A 57 17.39 -10.49 -11.62
CA THR A 57 17.10 -11.72 -12.32
C THR A 57 16.20 -11.45 -13.53
N PRO A 58 16.19 -12.29 -14.58
CA PRO A 58 15.30 -12.11 -15.70
C PRO A 58 13.82 -12.12 -15.27
N LYS A 59 12.96 -11.43 -16.04
CA LYS A 59 11.51 -11.49 -15.87
C LYS A 59 11.01 -12.92 -16.06
N PHE A 60 10.13 -13.37 -15.15
CA PHE A 60 9.42 -14.63 -15.34
C PHE A 60 8.18 -14.39 -16.20
N TYR A 61 8.12 -15.05 -17.35
CA TYR A 61 7.03 -14.89 -18.29
C TYR A 61 5.98 -15.99 -18.13
N MET A 62 4.71 -15.60 -17.92
CA MET A 62 3.57 -16.51 -17.83
C MET A 62 2.62 -16.27 -19.01
N PRO A 63 2.69 -17.04 -20.10
CA PRO A 63 2.00 -16.75 -21.37
C PRO A 63 0.49 -16.49 -21.22
N VAL A 64 -0.19 -17.25 -20.37
CA VAL A 64 -1.66 -17.15 -20.17
C VAL A 64 -2.06 -15.94 -19.34
N PHE A 65 -1.24 -15.56 -18.35
CA PHE A 65 -1.54 -14.48 -17.40
C PHE A 65 -0.78 -13.19 -17.71
N GLN A 66 0.17 -13.22 -18.64
CA GLN A 66 1.00 -12.06 -18.92
C GLN A 66 0.22 -10.79 -19.31
N PRO A 67 -0.82 -10.86 -20.19
CA PRO A 67 -1.60 -9.68 -20.52
C PRO A 67 -2.28 -9.03 -19.30
N LEU A 68 -2.81 -9.87 -18.39
CA LEU A 68 -3.43 -9.39 -17.15
C LEU A 68 -2.38 -8.77 -16.20
N MET A 69 -1.20 -9.39 -16.13
CA MET A 69 -0.11 -8.87 -15.29
C MET A 69 0.43 -7.53 -15.82
N ASP A 70 0.58 -7.40 -17.13
CA ASP A 70 1.03 -6.17 -17.78
C ASP A 70 -0.02 -5.04 -17.62
N GLU A 71 -1.31 -5.35 -17.68
CA GLU A 71 -2.41 -4.40 -17.39
C GLU A 71 -2.34 -3.87 -15.95
N HIS A 72 -1.89 -4.71 -15.01
CA HIS A 72 -1.73 -4.36 -13.60
C HIS A 72 -0.33 -3.86 -13.23
N ASP A 73 0.55 -3.68 -14.21
CA ASP A 73 1.94 -3.21 -14.01
C ASP A 73 2.71 -4.08 -13.01
N PHE A 74 2.45 -5.37 -13.04
CA PHE A 74 3.04 -6.35 -12.15
C PHE A 74 3.83 -7.40 -12.94
N SER A 75 4.99 -7.80 -12.43
CA SER A 75 5.83 -8.83 -13.05
C SER A 75 6.57 -9.61 -11.99
N PHE A 76 6.75 -10.91 -12.24
CA PHE A 76 7.53 -11.76 -11.37
C PHE A 76 9.00 -11.83 -11.83
N ALA A 77 9.89 -11.90 -10.86
CA ALA A 77 11.29 -12.22 -11.06
C ALA A 77 11.46 -13.74 -11.24
N LYS A 78 12.26 -14.14 -12.21
CA LYS A 78 12.60 -15.56 -12.38
C LYS A 78 13.51 -16.02 -11.25
N ASN A 79 13.16 -17.09 -10.57
CA ASN A 79 14.00 -17.63 -9.52
C ASN A 79 15.34 -18.12 -10.09
N ASN A 80 16.43 -17.47 -9.69
CA ASN A 80 17.80 -17.89 -9.96
C ASN A 80 18.52 -18.06 -8.63
N LYS A 81 18.69 -19.30 -8.19
CA LYS A 81 19.25 -19.61 -6.87
C LYS A 81 20.59 -18.95 -6.60
N ASN A 82 21.49 -18.94 -7.56
CA ASN A 82 22.82 -18.36 -7.37
C ASN A 82 22.72 -16.87 -7.07
N ILE A 83 21.94 -16.12 -7.86
CA ILE A 83 21.76 -14.68 -7.65
C ILE A 83 21.06 -14.40 -6.31
N VAL A 84 20.04 -15.20 -5.97
CA VAL A 84 19.32 -15.06 -4.68
C VAL A 84 20.26 -15.32 -3.51
N HIS A 85 21.08 -16.36 -3.58
CA HIS A 85 22.06 -16.73 -2.55
C HIS A 85 23.15 -15.65 -2.42
N ASP A 86 23.74 -15.20 -3.54
CA ASP A 86 24.75 -14.14 -3.54
C ASP A 86 24.19 -12.83 -2.92
N ALA A 87 22.92 -12.50 -3.22
CA ALA A 87 22.25 -11.34 -2.64
C ALA A 87 22.04 -11.49 -1.12
N CYS A 88 21.61 -12.67 -0.68
CA CYS A 88 21.45 -12.96 0.75
C CYS A 88 22.80 -12.97 1.49
N ASP A 89 23.86 -13.51 0.87
CA ASP A 89 25.21 -13.52 1.47
C ASP A 89 25.78 -12.12 1.64
N TRP A 90 25.52 -11.21 0.70
CA TRP A 90 25.94 -9.82 0.78
C TRP A 90 25.33 -9.07 1.97
N ALA A 91 24.07 -9.39 2.35
CA ALA A 91 23.29 -8.65 3.34
C ALA A 91 23.63 -9.02 4.79
N ASP A 92 23.51 -8.06 5.72
CA ASP A 92 23.44 -8.32 7.16
C ASP A 92 22.04 -8.83 7.54
N ILE A 93 21.00 -8.31 6.89
CA ILE A 93 19.59 -8.66 7.08
C ILE A 93 18.82 -8.61 5.77
N VAL A 94 17.84 -9.52 5.62
CA VAL A 94 16.97 -9.62 4.44
C VAL A 94 15.55 -9.22 4.81
N HIS A 95 14.90 -8.37 4.01
CA HIS A 95 13.49 -8.01 4.16
C HIS A 95 12.70 -8.37 2.92
N ILE A 96 11.67 -9.19 3.10
CA ILE A 96 10.79 -9.71 2.03
C ILE A 96 9.56 -8.83 1.91
N PHE A 97 9.29 -8.24 0.74
CA PHE A 97 8.10 -7.41 0.52
C PHE A 97 6.89 -8.16 -0.02
N VAL A 98 7.11 -9.22 -0.79
CA VAL A 98 6.01 -9.93 -1.48
C VAL A 98 6.20 -11.45 -1.39
N PRO A 99 5.13 -12.25 -1.28
CA PRO A 99 5.21 -13.69 -0.96
C PRO A 99 5.34 -14.57 -2.21
N PHE A 100 6.26 -14.25 -3.14
CA PHE A 100 6.39 -14.98 -4.41
C PHE A 100 7.72 -15.73 -4.57
N GLY A 101 8.02 -16.20 -5.78
CA GLY A 101 9.06 -17.19 -6.07
C GLY A 101 10.45 -16.88 -5.51
N ILE A 102 11.02 -15.70 -5.78
CA ILE A 102 12.36 -15.33 -5.29
C ILE A 102 12.38 -15.17 -3.76
N SER A 103 11.26 -14.72 -3.18
CA SER A 103 11.11 -14.55 -1.73
C SER A 103 11.12 -15.88 -0.99
N MET A 104 10.47 -16.91 -1.54
CA MET A 104 10.51 -18.26 -0.96
C MET A 104 11.94 -18.84 -0.97
N GLU A 105 12.69 -18.62 -2.05
CA GLU A 105 14.08 -19.08 -2.13
C GLU A 105 14.97 -18.32 -1.13
N ALA A 106 14.80 -16.99 -1.04
CA ALA A 106 15.54 -16.16 -0.07
C ALA A 106 15.29 -16.60 1.37
N ILE A 107 14.02 -16.82 1.77
CA ILE A 107 13.68 -17.32 3.12
C ILE A 107 14.25 -18.72 3.37
N ASN A 108 14.18 -19.62 2.37
CA ASN A 108 14.75 -20.96 2.50
C ASN A 108 16.25 -20.88 2.81
N TYR A 109 16.96 -20.09 2.01
CA TYR A 109 18.41 -19.95 2.15
C TYR A 109 18.80 -19.20 3.44
N CYS A 110 18.14 -18.10 3.77
CA CYS A 110 18.40 -17.37 5.02
C CYS A 110 18.23 -18.28 6.24
N ASN A 111 17.15 -19.09 6.29
CA ASN A 111 16.93 -20.03 7.37
C ASN A 111 17.96 -21.18 7.41
N GLU A 112 18.49 -21.59 6.24
CA GLU A 112 19.53 -22.62 6.14
C GLU A 112 20.86 -22.13 6.72
N ILE A 113 21.24 -20.88 6.41
CA ILE A 113 22.53 -20.30 6.84
C ILE A 113 22.45 -19.50 8.15
N GLY A 114 21.26 -19.41 8.78
CA GLY A 114 21.05 -18.63 10.01
C GLY A 114 21.09 -17.12 9.81
N LYS A 115 20.75 -16.61 8.60
CA LYS A 115 20.70 -15.18 8.28
C LYS A 115 19.43 -14.54 8.84
N PRO A 116 19.48 -13.36 9.50
CA PRO A 116 18.30 -12.63 9.90
C PRO A 116 17.39 -12.31 8.72
N VAL A 117 16.09 -12.62 8.84
CA VAL A 117 15.10 -12.38 7.77
C VAL A 117 13.75 -11.98 8.33
N THR A 118 13.22 -10.87 7.83
CA THR A 118 11.90 -10.34 8.13
C THR A 118 11.03 -10.31 6.88
N ALA A 119 9.71 -10.16 7.03
CA ALA A 119 8.80 -10.06 5.90
C ALA A 119 7.74 -8.97 6.10
N ALA A 120 7.25 -8.40 4.99
CA ALA A 120 6.11 -7.49 4.99
C ALA A 120 4.86 -8.16 4.43
N PHE A 121 3.71 -7.91 5.04
CA PHE A 121 2.42 -8.35 4.55
C PHE A 121 1.64 -7.16 4.00
N HIS A 122 1.89 -6.81 2.73
CA HIS A 122 1.25 -5.68 2.04
C HIS A 122 0.13 -6.09 1.09
N ILE A 123 0.06 -7.36 0.71
CA ILE A 123 -0.83 -7.84 -0.33
C ILE A 123 -1.95 -8.68 0.27
N GLN A 124 -3.18 -8.16 0.23
CA GLN A 124 -4.38 -8.95 0.50
C GLN A 124 -4.65 -9.88 -0.69
N PRO A 125 -4.88 -11.19 -0.49
CA PRO A 125 -5.30 -12.10 -1.55
C PRO A 125 -6.51 -11.59 -2.34
N GLU A 126 -7.47 -10.94 -1.70
CA GLU A 126 -8.66 -10.34 -2.30
C GLU A 126 -8.30 -9.33 -3.40
N ASN A 127 -7.26 -8.52 -3.20
CA ASN A 127 -6.80 -7.57 -4.22
C ASN A 127 -6.26 -8.28 -5.47
N MET A 128 -5.51 -9.37 -5.27
CA MET A 128 -4.99 -10.19 -6.37
C MET A 128 -6.11 -10.90 -7.13
N THR A 129 -7.03 -11.53 -6.39
CA THR A 129 -8.09 -12.35 -6.97
C THR A 129 -9.23 -11.52 -7.57
N SER A 130 -9.35 -10.24 -7.19
CA SER A 130 -10.28 -9.29 -7.84
C SER A 130 -9.96 -9.07 -9.31
N SER A 131 -8.70 -9.14 -9.72
CA SER A 131 -8.29 -9.03 -11.12
C SER A 131 -8.87 -10.13 -12.02
N VAL A 132 -9.26 -11.26 -11.43
CA VAL A 132 -9.93 -12.39 -12.11
C VAL A 132 -11.37 -12.57 -11.65
N ASN A 133 -12.01 -11.53 -11.11
CA ASN A 133 -13.36 -11.52 -10.58
C ASN A 133 -13.62 -12.53 -9.42
N MET A 134 -12.57 -12.96 -8.73
CA MET A 134 -12.65 -13.93 -7.63
C MET A 134 -12.42 -13.29 -6.24
N GLY A 135 -12.27 -11.97 -6.16
CA GLY A 135 -11.94 -11.24 -4.91
C GLY A 135 -12.96 -11.45 -3.78
N LYS A 136 -14.20 -11.75 -4.10
CA LYS A 136 -15.27 -12.04 -3.12
C LYS A 136 -15.44 -13.54 -2.81
N VAL A 137 -14.59 -14.41 -3.36
CA VAL A 137 -14.68 -15.87 -3.17
C VAL A 137 -13.80 -16.28 -2.00
N GLU A 138 -14.39 -16.37 -0.82
CA GLU A 138 -13.71 -16.57 0.46
C GLU A 138 -12.78 -17.80 0.48
N TRP A 139 -13.30 -19.00 0.07
CA TRP A 139 -12.48 -20.21 0.09
C TRP A 139 -11.24 -20.12 -0.80
N PHE A 140 -11.31 -19.35 -1.89
CA PHE A 140 -10.20 -19.14 -2.82
C PHE A 140 -9.16 -18.21 -2.21
N ASN A 141 -9.58 -17.13 -1.58
CA ASN A 141 -8.68 -16.21 -0.85
C ASN A 141 -8.02 -16.92 0.33
N GLU A 142 -8.77 -17.72 1.10
CA GLU A 142 -8.23 -18.50 2.21
C GLU A 142 -7.16 -19.51 1.79
N MET A 143 -7.21 -20.03 0.57
CA MET A 143 -6.13 -20.87 0.01
C MET A 143 -4.82 -20.08 -0.10
N PHE A 144 -4.86 -18.82 -0.56
CA PHE A 144 -3.68 -17.97 -0.61
C PHE A 144 -3.19 -17.60 0.78
N TYR A 145 -4.07 -17.23 1.72
CA TYR A 145 -3.67 -16.95 3.10
C TYR A 145 -2.95 -18.15 3.73
N ARG A 146 -3.46 -19.37 3.56
CA ARG A 146 -2.80 -20.59 4.05
C ARG A 146 -1.46 -20.84 3.38
N SER A 147 -1.36 -20.62 2.07
CA SER A 147 -0.11 -20.76 1.32
C SER A 147 0.93 -19.75 1.79
N PHE A 148 0.58 -18.48 1.89
CA PHE A 148 1.45 -17.40 2.36
C PHE A 148 1.91 -17.64 3.79
N ARG A 149 0.98 -17.98 4.70
CA ARG A 149 1.29 -18.33 6.07
C ARG A 149 2.33 -19.44 6.17
N ARG A 150 2.12 -20.55 5.44
CA ARG A 150 2.98 -21.74 5.52
C ARG A 150 4.35 -21.51 4.88
N ASN A 151 4.39 -20.83 3.74
CA ASN A 151 5.60 -20.79 2.92
C ASN A 151 6.49 -19.59 3.22
N ILE A 152 5.93 -18.52 3.80
CA ILE A 152 6.60 -17.26 4.06
C ILE A 152 6.48 -16.87 5.54
N TYR A 153 5.29 -16.45 6.00
CA TYR A 153 5.12 -15.64 7.20
C TYR A 153 5.28 -16.43 8.52
N ASN A 154 5.02 -17.73 8.56
CA ASN A 154 5.35 -18.58 9.74
C ASN A 154 6.80 -19.11 9.69
N ARG A 155 7.62 -18.59 8.78
CA ARG A 155 9.03 -18.96 8.64
C ARG A 155 9.98 -17.80 8.96
N VAL A 156 9.41 -16.65 9.32
CA VAL A 156 10.11 -15.47 9.83
C VAL A 156 9.60 -15.15 11.22
N ARG A 157 10.41 -14.50 12.05
CA ARG A 157 10.03 -14.11 13.42
C ARG A 157 9.25 -12.80 13.46
N HIS A 158 9.58 -11.88 12.57
CA HIS A 158 9.03 -10.52 12.53
C HIS A 158 8.34 -10.26 11.21
N VAL A 159 7.10 -9.74 11.27
CA VAL A 159 6.30 -9.36 10.10
C VAL A 159 5.85 -7.92 10.21
N HIS A 160 6.22 -7.12 9.22
CA HIS A 160 5.74 -5.77 9.00
C HIS A 160 4.35 -5.79 8.36
N VAL A 161 3.40 -5.05 8.90
CA VAL A 161 2.08 -4.79 8.31
C VAL A 161 1.81 -3.29 8.25
N PRO A 162 1.16 -2.77 7.18
CA PRO A 162 1.02 -1.32 6.99
C PRO A 162 -0.07 -0.69 7.87
N SER A 163 -0.94 -1.49 8.50
CA SER A 163 -2.04 -1.00 9.32
C SER A 163 -2.44 -1.99 10.40
N GLN A 164 -3.11 -1.49 11.45
CA GLN A 164 -3.65 -2.35 12.52
C GLN A 164 -4.68 -3.33 11.97
N PHE A 165 -5.47 -2.91 10.97
CA PHE A 165 -6.41 -3.78 10.27
C PHE A 165 -5.72 -5.01 9.68
N MET A 166 -4.60 -4.81 8.96
CA MET A 166 -3.81 -5.92 8.39
C MET A 166 -3.22 -6.81 9.48
N GLY A 167 -2.75 -6.21 10.56
CA GLY A 167 -2.23 -6.96 11.71
C GLY A 167 -3.28 -7.88 12.34
N ASN A 168 -4.46 -7.35 12.62
CA ASN A 168 -5.57 -8.12 13.18
C ASN A 168 -5.99 -9.26 12.23
N MET A 169 -6.10 -8.95 10.95
CA MET A 169 -6.52 -9.90 9.91
C MET A 169 -5.59 -11.13 9.82
N ILE A 170 -4.26 -10.95 9.87
CA ILE A 170 -3.32 -12.08 9.84
C ILE A 170 -3.23 -12.79 11.19
N ALA A 171 -3.36 -12.08 12.30
CA ALA A 171 -3.39 -12.69 13.64
C ALA A 171 -4.58 -13.65 13.78
N GLU A 172 -5.78 -13.26 13.36
CA GLU A 172 -6.99 -14.09 13.37
C GLU A 172 -6.85 -15.35 12.50
N ARG A 173 -5.99 -15.30 11.46
CA ARG A 173 -5.70 -16.44 10.58
C ARG A 173 -4.55 -17.33 11.05
N GLY A 174 -4.06 -17.13 12.28
CA GLY A 174 -3.05 -17.97 12.93
C GLY A 174 -1.64 -17.81 12.36
N TYR A 175 -1.29 -16.59 11.93
CA TYR A 175 0.11 -16.23 11.71
C TYR A 175 0.81 -16.08 13.04
N THR A 176 2.02 -16.66 13.18
CA THR A 176 2.72 -16.80 14.48
C THR A 176 3.85 -15.80 14.67
N ALA A 177 4.25 -15.09 13.63
CA ALA A 177 5.29 -14.09 13.71
C ALA A 177 4.87 -12.91 14.59
N LYS A 178 5.84 -12.22 15.20
CA LYS A 178 5.61 -10.95 15.87
C LYS A 178 5.21 -9.89 14.83
N ILE A 179 4.05 -9.28 15.04
CA ILE A 179 3.48 -8.31 14.11
C ILE A 179 3.94 -6.91 14.51
N HIS A 180 4.54 -6.20 13.54
CA HIS A 180 4.91 -4.79 13.64
C HIS A 180 4.01 -3.97 12.73
N VAL A 181 3.20 -3.10 13.33
CA VAL A 181 2.33 -2.18 12.58
C VAL A 181 3.14 -0.93 12.24
N ILE A 182 3.59 -0.85 11.01
CA ILE A 182 4.44 0.23 10.52
C ILE A 182 3.81 0.77 9.23
N SER A 183 3.35 2.02 9.26
CA SER A 183 2.80 2.68 8.07
C SER A 183 3.82 2.74 6.93
N ASN A 184 3.35 2.71 5.69
CA ASN A 184 4.20 2.97 4.52
C ASN A 184 4.78 4.39 4.51
N GLY A 185 4.23 5.28 5.33
CA GLY A 185 4.67 6.64 5.48
C GLY A 185 4.30 7.56 4.31
N ILE A 186 4.16 8.83 4.60
CA ILE A 186 3.97 9.89 3.61
C ILE A 186 5.18 10.81 3.59
N GLN A 187 5.44 11.41 2.44
CA GLN A 187 6.53 12.38 2.29
C GLN A 187 6.19 13.68 3.03
N ASP A 188 7.20 14.28 3.64
CA ASP A 188 7.07 15.51 4.46
C ASP A 188 6.41 16.66 3.70
N ALA A 189 6.58 16.73 2.38
CA ALA A 189 5.98 17.75 1.52
C ALA A 189 4.46 17.87 1.66
N PHE A 190 3.72 16.77 1.93
CA PHE A 190 2.27 16.81 2.17
C PHE A 190 1.95 17.46 3.52
N MET A 191 2.73 17.19 4.55
CA MET A 191 2.57 17.82 5.87
C MET A 191 2.93 19.29 5.83
N GLU A 192 4.03 19.66 5.18
CA GLU A 192 4.44 21.06 4.99
C GLU A 192 3.39 21.85 4.21
N ALA A 193 2.78 21.23 3.20
CA ALA A 193 1.68 21.84 2.46
C ALA A 193 0.45 22.10 3.36
N GLY A 194 0.12 21.14 4.23
CA GLY A 194 -0.93 21.30 5.23
C GLY A 194 -0.68 22.47 6.20
N GLU A 195 0.57 22.63 6.66
CA GLU A 195 0.95 23.78 7.51
C GLU A 195 0.74 25.11 6.77
N LYS A 196 1.24 25.23 5.54
CA LYS A 196 1.08 26.44 4.71
C LYS A 196 -0.41 26.77 4.47
N LYS A 197 -1.24 25.74 4.23
CA LYS A 197 -2.69 25.89 4.05
C LYS A 197 -3.35 26.45 5.32
N ALA A 198 -3.03 25.91 6.49
CA ALA A 198 -3.57 26.35 7.76
C ALA A 198 -3.19 27.81 8.08
N GLU A 199 -1.96 28.22 7.80
CA GLU A 199 -1.50 29.60 7.96
C GLU A 199 -2.24 30.58 7.04
N SER A 200 -2.42 30.21 5.75
CA SER A 200 -3.07 31.06 4.76
C SER A 200 -4.58 31.26 5.04
N ARG A 201 -5.25 30.29 5.67
CA ARG A 201 -6.68 30.39 6.05
C ARG A 201 -6.95 31.35 7.20
N LYS A 202 -6.03 31.51 8.15
CA LYS A 202 -6.15 32.47 9.24
C LYS A 202 -6.33 33.92 8.75
N SER A 203 -5.95 34.20 7.51
CA SER A 203 -5.98 35.54 6.89
C SER A 203 -7.13 35.77 5.90
N LYS A 204 -7.95 34.76 5.60
CA LYS A 204 -9.02 34.87 4.59
C LYS A 204 -10.40 34.68 5.21
N VAL A 205 -11.28 35.68 5.03
CA VAL A 205 -12.75 35.52 5.20
C VAL A 205 -13.22 34.61 4.06
N GLU A 206 -13.86 33.48 4.36
CA GLU A 206 -14.43 32.59 3.34
C GLU A 206 -15.47 33.35 2.51
N SER A 207 -15.11 33.73 1.30
CA SER A 207 -16.08 34.19 0.30
C SER A 207 -16.95 32.99 -0.08
N GLN A 208 -18.25 33.19 -0.32
CA GLN A 208 -19.17 32.13 -0.75
C GLN A 208 -18.62 31.46 -2.01
N LYS A 209 -18.08 30.26 -1.84
CA LYS A 209 -17.48 29.48 -2.94
C LYS A 209 -18.59 29.02 -3.88
N GLN A 210 -18.45 29.30 -5.17
CA GLN A 210 -19.48 28.97 -6.17
C GLN A 210 -19.44 27.46 -6.53
N VAL A 211 -18.25 26.83 -6.53
CA VAL A 211 -18.03 25.43 -6.91
C VAL A 211 -17.17 24.75 -5.85
N PHE A 212 -17.59 23.58 -5.41
CA PHE A 212 -16.85 22.71 -4.48
C PHE A 212 -16.06 21.67 -5.23
N LYS A 213 -14.76 21.61 -4.97
CA LYS A 213 -13.86 20.62 -5.55
C LYS A 213 -13.75 19.41 -4.64
N ILE A 214 -14.12 18.24 -5.14
CA ILE A 214 -14.04 16.96 -4.43
C ILE A 214 -13.05 16.06 -5.17
N MET A 215 -12.09 15.49 -4.43
CA MET A 215 -10.99 14.74 -5.04
C MET A 215 -10.90 13.31 -4.50
N MET A 216 -10.53 12.38 -5.37
CA MET A 216 -10.02 11.06 -5.02
C MET A 216 -8.72 10.78 -5.78
N ILE A 217 -7.73 10.26 -5.06
CA ILE A 217 -6.44 9.81 -5.61
C ILE A 217 -6.43 8.29 -5.63
N GLY A 218 -6.11 7.71 -6.77
CA GLY A 218 -5.96 6.26 -6.90
C GLY A 218 -6.14 5.78 -8.32
N ARG A 219 -5.77 4.52 -8.54
CA ARG A 219 -5.96 3.84 -9.81
C ARG A 219 -7.43 3.89 -10.23
N LEU A 220 -7.71 4.09 -11.51
CA LEU A 220 -9.08 4.02 -12.04
C LEU A 220 -9.45 2.56 -12.29
N SER A 221 -9.92 1.88 -11.24
CA SER A 221 -10.18 0.44 -11.23
C SER A 221 -11.44 0.10 -10.43
N GLN A 222 -11.96 -1.09 -10.64
CA GLN A 222 -13.26 -1.49 -10.10
C GLN A 222 -13.31 -1.45 -8.57
N GLU A 223 -12.23 -1.86 -7.88
CA GLU A 223 -12.14 -1.89 -6.42
C GLU A 223 -12.04 -0.50 -5.78
N LYS A 224 -11.63 0.52 -6.56
CA LYS A 224 -11.53 1.90 -6.09
C LYS A 224 -12.86 2.66 -6.10
N ARG A 225 -13.86 2.14 -6.81
CA ARG A 225 -15.26 2.59 -6.75
C ARG A 225 -15.49 4.08 -7.05
N GLN A 226 -14.76 4.65 -8.01
CA GLN A 226 -15.03 6.01 -8.49
C GLN A 226 -16.46 6.14 -9.06
N ASP A 227 -17.06 5.05 -9.53
CA ASP A 227 -18.47 4.97 -9.94
C ASP A 227 -19.43 5.44 -8.85
N VAL A 228 -19.15 5.09 -7.59
CA VAL A 228 -19.99 5.49 -6.44
C VAL A 228 -19.91 7.00 -6.24
N ILE A 229 -18.72 7.60 -6.38
CA ILE A 229 -18.51 9.05 -6.22
C ILE A 229 -19.25 9.82 -7.33
N ILE A 230 -19.09 9.39 -8.59
CA ILE A 230 -19.76 10.01 -9.74
C ILE A 230 -21.29 9.95 -9.58
N ASN A 231 -21.81 8.81 -9.15
CA ASN A 231 -23.24 8.65 -8.92
C ASN A 231 -23.73 9.44 -7.69
N ALA A 232 -22.91 9.63 -6.66
CA ALA A 232 -23.28 10.38 -5.47
C ALA A 232 -23.63 11.84 -5.79
N VAL A 233 -22.94 12.45 -6.76
CA VAL A 233 -23.23 13.84 -7.17
C VAL A 233 -24.70 14.04 -7.53
N LYS A 234 -25.34 13.04 -8.17
CA LYS A 234 -26.77 13.11 -8.58
C LYS A 234 -27.73 13.17 -7.39
N TYR A 235 -27.30 12.77 -6.21
CA TYR A 235 -28.12 12.76 -4.99
C TYR A 235 -27.77 13.90 -4.02
N SER A 236 -26.68 14.63 -4.28
CA SER A 236 -26.26 15.78 -3.49
C SER A 236 -27.13 17.00 -3.81
N LYS A 237 -27.50 17.77 -2.79
CA LYS A 237 -28.13 19.07 -2.99
C LYS A 237 -27.22 20.11 -3.65
N TYR A 238 -25.92 19.82 -3.68
CA TYR A 238 -24.89 20.61 -4.35
C TYR A 238 -24.52 20.08 -5.74
N ALA A 239 -25.33 19.19 -6.34
CA ALA A 239 -25.04 18.54 -7.64
C ALA A 239 -24.53 19.52 -8.71
N ASP A 240 -25.14 20.71 -8.80
CA ASP A 240 -24.80 21.77 -9.75
C ASP A 240 -23.54 22.58 -9.37
N ARG A 241 -22.93 22.28 -8.23
CA ARG A 241 -21.79 23.02 -7.66
C ARG A 241 -20.60 22.11 -7.32
N ILE A 242 -20.68 20.82 -7.60
CA ILE A 242 -19.59 19.86 -7.35
C ILE A 242 -18.77 19.65 -8.59
N GLN A 243 -17.46 19.89 -8.48
CA GLN A 243 -16.46 19.48 -9.46
C GLN A 243 -15.68 18.29 -8.92
N LEU A 244 -15.80 17.12 -9.58
CA LEU A 244 -15.01 15.94 -9.23
C LEU A 244 -13.65 15.99 -9.91
N VAL A 245 -12.60 15.60 -9.19
CA VAL A 245 -11.25 15.40 -9.72
C VAL A 245 -10.74 14.02 -9.30
N PHE A 246 -10.40 13.20 -10.27
CA PHE A 246 -9.78 11.89 -10.06
C PHE A 246 -8.32 11.93 -10.50
N ALA A 247 -7.41 11.75 -9.53
CA ALA A 247 -5.98 11.70 -9.82
C ALA A 247 -5.52 10.25 -9.93
N GLY A 248 -5.23 9.81 -11.14
CA GLY A 248 -4.74 8.47 -11.44
C GLY A 248 -5.07 8.00 -12.84
N ARG A 249 -4.60 6.79 -13.17
CA ARG A 249 -4.87 6.07 -14.43
C ARG A 249 -5.42 4.69 -14.13
N GLY A 250 -6.08 4.07 -15.10
CA GLY A 250 -6.52 2.68 -14.97
C GLY A 250 -7.57 2.27 -16.01
N PRO A 251 -7.91 0.98 -16.02
CA PRO A 251 -8.76 0.38 -17.07
C PRO A 251 -10.20 0.90 -17.08
N GLU A 252 -10.71 1.45 -15.97
CA GLU A 252 -12.08 1.95 -15.87
C GLU A 252 -12.25 3.40 -16.38
N TYR A 253 -11.20 4.02 -16.94
CA TYR A 253 -11.23 5.42 -17.38
C TYR A 253 -12.42 5.74 -18.28
N ASP A 254 -12.56 5.04 -19.40
CA ASP A 254 -13.61 5.31 -20.40
C ASP A 254 -15.02 5.17 -19.82
N LYS A 255 -15.21 4.16 -18.96
CA LYS A 255 -16.46 3.93 -18.24
C LYS A 255 -16.79 5.11 -17.31
N TYR A 256 -15.80 5.66 -16.59
CA TYR A 256 -16.04 6.77 -15.69
C TYR A 256 -16.27 8.09 -16.40
N VAL A 257 -15.62 8.32 -17.55
CA VAL A 257 -15.93 9.45 -18.45
C VAL A 257 -17.39 9.36 -18.89
N GLU A 258 -17.83 8.20 -19.41
CA GLU A 258 -19.20 8.00 -19.85
C GLU A 258 -20.22 8.18 -18.73
N LEU A 259 -19.92 7.66 -17.52
CA LEU A 259 -20.80 7.78 -16.36
C LEU A 259 -20.98 9.23 -15.89
N GLY A 260 -19.94 10.04 -16.00
CA GLY A 260 -19.93 11.45 -15.59
C GLY A 260 -20.38 12.46 -16.63
N LYS A 261 -20.61 12.05 -17.89
CA LYS A 261 -20.85 12.97 -19.02
C LYS A 261 -22.07 13.90 -18.86
N ASN A 262 -23.08 13.48 -18.10
CA ASN A 262 -24.31 14.22 -17.89
C ASN A 262 -24.29 15.05 -16.57
N LEU A 263 -23.20 15.07 -15.84
CA LEU A 263 -23.04 15.98 -14.71
C LEU A 263 -22.82 17.40 -15.23
N LYS A 264 -23.31 18.40 -14.49
CA LYS A 264 -23.11 19.81 -14.85
C LYS A 264 -21.65 20.19 -14.93
N HIS A 265 -20.86 19.72 -13.97
CA HIS A 265 -19.41 19.75 -14.01
C HIS A 265 -18.91 18.33 -14.27
N GLN A 266 -18.47 18.06 -15.50
CA GLN A 266 -17.93 16.75 -15.84
C GLN A 266 -16.69 16.45 -15.01
N PRO A 267 -16.47 15.18 -14.56
CA PRO A 267 -15.28 14.81 -13.81
C PRO A 267 -14.00 15.12 -14.59
N GLN A 268 -13.01 15.65 -13.88
CA GLN A 268 -11.66 15.83 -14.40
C GLN A 268 -10.82 14.60 -14.00
N PHE A 269 -10.04 14.10 -14.95
CA PHE A 269 -9.10 13.00 -14.75
C PHE A 269 -7.69 13.52 -14.98
N ILE A 270 -6.86 13.49 -13.94
CA ILE A 270 -5.50 14.00 -13.99
C ILE A 270 -4.50 12.90 -13.70
N TYR A 271 -3.31 13.03 -14.26
CA TYR A 271 -2.16 12.20 -13.91
C TYR A 271 -0.94 13.10 -13.83
N VAL A 272 -0.55 13.43 -12.62
CA VAL A 272 0.38 14.51 -12.30
C VAL A 272 1.45 14.02 -11.35
N GLY A 273 2.56 14.73 -11.28
CA GLY A 273 3.61 14.50 -10.31
C GLY A 273 3.20 14.91 -8.89
N ARG A 274 4.08 14.62 -7.94
CA ARG A 274 3.81 14.90 -6.50
C ARG A 274 3.51 16.37 -6.23
N ASP A 275 4.30 17.27 -6.78
CA ASP A 275 4.20 18.70 -6.43
C ASP A 275 2.90 19.31 -6.98
N GLU A 276 2.53 18.96 -8.21
CA GLU A 276 1.23 19.33 -8.81
C GLU A 276 0.06 18.66 -8.06
N LEU A 277 0.22 17.43 -7.59
CA LEU A 277 -0.79 16.76 -6.77
C LEU A 277 -1.04 17.50 -5.45
N ILE A 278 0.02 18.01 -4.82
CA ILE A 278 -0.08 18.82 -3.61
C ILE A 278 -0.85 20.12 -3.92
N GLU A 279 -0.58 20.80 -5.02
CA GLU A 279 -1.31 22.01 -5.43
C GLU A 279 -2.79 21.71 -5.66
N GLU A 280 -3.11 20.58 -6.27
CA GLU A 280 -4.48 20.11 -6.45
C GLU A 280 -5.19 19.87 -5.10
N LEU A 281 -4.52 19.22 -4.15
CA LEU A 281 -5.04 18.99 -2.80
C LEU A 281 -5.25 20.29 -2.02
N LEU A 282 -4.36 21.28 -2.16
CA LEU A 282 -4.48 22.56 -1.48
C LEU A 282 -5.73 23.35 -1.91
N THR A 283 -6.21 23.16 -3.14
CA THR A 283 -7.42 23.81 -3.68
C THR A 283 -8.69 22.97 -3.53
N THR A 284 -8.58 21.75 -3.02
CA THR A 284 -9.67 20.79 -2.80
C THR A 284 -10.43 21.11 -1.50
N ASP A 285 -11.76 20.88 -1.51
CA ASP A 285 -12.63 21.11 -0.35
C ASP A 285 -12.86 19.86 0.49
N LEU A 286 -13.04 18.71 -0.16
CA LEU A 286 -13.20 17.41 0.47
C LEU A 286 -12.42 16.34 -0.29
N TYR A 287 -11.91 15.39 0.44
CA TYR A 287 -11.35 14.16 -0.13
C TYR A 287 -12.36 13.02 0.05
N VAL A 288 -12.55 12.18 -0.96
CA VAL A 288 -13.41 11.00 -0.85
C VAL A 288 -12.59 9.75 -1.11
N HIS A 289 -12.73 8.76 -0.25
CA HIS A 289 -12.10 7.46 -0.42
C HIS A 289 -13.15 6.36 -0.46
N ALA A 290 -13.55 5.95 -1.67
CA ALA A 290 -14.66 5.04 -1.89
C ALA A 290 -14.25 3.57 -2.05
N SER A 291 -12.95 3.25 -1.93
CA SER A 291 -12.40 1.91 -2.18
C SER A 291 -13.09 0.84 -1.35
N ASP A 292 -13.41 -0.29 -1.99
CA ASP A 292 -13.97 -1.47 -1.31
C ASP A 292 -12.92 -2.10 -0.37
N MET A 293 -11.62 -2.10 -0.75
CA MET A 293 -10.55 -2.71 0.03
C MET A 293 -9.22 -1.94 -0.10
N GLU A 294 -8.52 -1.81 1.02
CA GLU A 294 -7.21 -1.18 1.14
C GLU A 294 -6.40 -1.82 2.26
N SER A 295 -5.11 -2.03 2.02
CA SER A 295 -4.19 -2.46 3.07
C SER A 295 -3.80 -1.32 4.02
N GLU A 296 -3.75 -0.07 3.49
CA GLU A 296 -3.52 1.16 4.25
C GLU A 296 -4.21 2.37 3.60
N ALA A 297 -4.05 2.60 2.29
CA ALA A 297 -4.46 3.79 1.55
C ALA A 297 -3.61 5.04 1.83
N ILE A 298 -2.36 5.00 1.40
CA ILE A 298 -1.41 6.13 1.49
C ILE A 298 -2.02 7.42 0.96
N SER A 299 -2.74 7.37 -0.16
CA SER A 299 -3.39 8.54 -0.76
C SER A 299 -4.42 9.22 0.15
N CYS A 300 -5.10 8.45 1.00
CA CYS A 300 -5.99 9.01 2.01
C CYS A 300 -5.20 9.76 3.08
N ILE A 301 -4.07 9.19 3.52
CA ILE A 301 -3.18 9.80 4.50
C ILE A 301 -2.55 11.09 3.91
N GLU A 302 -2.09 11.05 2.68
CA GLU A 302 -1.56 12.22 1.96
C GLU A 302 -2.60 13.35 1.91
N ALA A 303 -3.86 13.03 1.59
CA ALA A 303 -4.94 14.00 1.52
C ALA A 303 -5.25 14.62 2.90
N PHE A 304 -5.43 13.82 3.95
CA PHE A 304 -5.76 14.41 5.26
C PHE A 304 -4.56 15.11 5.92
N ALA A 305 -3.32 14.72 5.60
CA ALA A 305 -2.13 15.43 6.07
C ALA A 305 -2.03 16.85 5.47
N THR A 306 -2.60 17.09 4.28
CA THR A 306 -2.78 18.46 3.73
C THR A 306 -3.95 19.21 4.34
N GLY A 307 -4.59 18.65 5.38
CA GLY A 307 -5.71 19.26 6.08
C GLY A 307 -7.03 19.16 5.29
N LEU A 308 -7.29 18.04 4.64
CA LEU A 308 -8.61 17.73 4.07
C LEU A 308 -9.37 16.78 4.98
N VAL A 309 -10.68 17.01 5.10
CA VAL A 309 -11.56 16.02 5.73
C VAL A 309 -11.81 14.90 4.73
N PRO A 310 -11.45 13.64 5.05
CA PRO A 310 -11.75 12.51 4.20
C PRO A 310 -13.16 11.99 4.47
N VAL A 311 -13.92 11.70 3.42
CA VAL A 311 -15.19 10.94 3.49
C VAL A 311 -14.89 9.53 2.98
N ILE A 312 -15.09 8.54 3.83
CA ILE A 312 -14.50 7.19 3.67
C ILE A 312 -15.58 6.11 3.64
N ALA A 313 -15.47 5.17 2.70
CA ALA A 313 -16.31 3.97 2.70
C ALA A 313 -16.02 3.10 3.93
N ASN A 314 -17.05 2.80 4.73
CA ASN A 314 -16.94 1.98 5.94
C ASN A 314 -16.90 0.48 5.60
N SER A 315 -15.88 0.07 4.86
CA SER A 315 -15.72 -1.31 4.40
C SER A 315 -15.01 -2.17 5.45
N GLU A 316 -15.58 -3.34 5.75
CA GLU A 316 -15.01 -4.32 6.70
C GLU A 316 -13.73 -5.00 6.18
N VAL A 317 -13.46 -4.90 4.88
CA VAL A 317 -12.26 -5.48 4.24
C VAL A 317 -11.23 -4.42 3.86
N SER A 318 -11.33 -3.23 4.47
CA SER A 318 -10.45 -2.09 4.20
C SER A 318 -9.86 -1.50 5.49
N ALA A 319 -8.61 -1.08 5.42
CA ALA A 319 -7.95 -0.36 6.51
C ALA A 319 -8.43 1.10 6.66
N THR A 320 -9.08 1.67 5.64
CA THR A 320 -9.38 3.12 5.60
C THR A 320 -10.34 3.62 6.67
N PRO A 321 -11.35 2.86 7.15
CA PRO A 321 -12.23 3.32 8.21
C PRO A 321 -11.52 3.75 9.49
N GLN A 322 -10.33 3.17 9.79
CA GLN A 322 -9.51 3.56 10.95
C GLN A 322 -9.05 5.03 10.92
N PHE A 323 -9.06 5.68 9.76
CA PHE A 323 -8.65 7.08 9.62
C PHE A 323 -9.79 8.07 9.91
N ALA A 324 -11.04 7.62 10.00
CA ALA A 324 -12.14 8.50 10.29
C ALA A 324 -12.08 8.98 11.76
N LEU A 325 -11.78 10.27 11.94
CA LEU A 325 -11.80 10.92 13.26
C LEU A 325 -13.23 11.25 13.71
N ASP A 326 -14.18 11.24 12.78
CA ASP A 326 -15.59 11.50 13.02
C ASP A 326 -16.46 10.53 12.21
N GLY A 327 -17.43 9.89 12.85
CA GLY A 327 -18.32 8.92 12.20
C GLY A 327 -19.18 9.51 11.07
N ARG A 328 -19.37 10.83 11.03
CA ARG A 328 -20.06 11.54 9.94
C ARG A 328 -19.29 11.51 8.62
N SER A 329 -17.98 11.26 8.69
CA SER A 329 -17.13 11.01 7.53
C SER A 329 -17.27 9.61 6.95
N LEU A 330 -17.98 8.70 7.62
CA LEU A 330 -18.18 7.35 7.13
C LEU A 330 -19.49 7.22 6.33
N PHE A 331 -19.43 6.45 5.24
CA PHE A 331 -20.60 6.09 4.45
C PHE A 331 -20.62 4.60 4.12
N MET A 332 -21.81 4.05 3.86
CA MET A 332 -22.02 2.64 3.50
C MET A 332 -21.32 2.32 2.17
N PRO A 333 -20.44 1.31 2.11
CA PRO A 333 -19.73 0.94 0.88
C PRO A 333 -20.67 0.71 -0.29
N GLY A 334 -20.33 1.26 -1.45
CA GLY A 334 -21.14 1.13 -2.67
C GLY A 334 -22.46 1.90 -2.68
N ASN A 335 -22.77 2.70 -1.67
CA ASN A 335 -24.02 3.45 -1.57
C ASN A 335 -23.83 4.94 -1.93
N PRO A 336 -24.19 5.38 -3.15
CA PRO A 336 -23.98 6.76 -3.58
C PRO A 336 -24.90 7.77 -2.84
N LYS A 337 -26.07 7.34 -2.35
CA LYS A 337 -26.96 8.22 -1.59
C LYS A 337 -26.40 8.54 -0.21
N ASP A 338 -25.83 7.54 0.45
CA ASP A 338 -25.21 7.73 1.75
C ASP A 338 -23.92 8.54 1.64
N LEU A 339 -23.13 8.33 0.56
CA LEU A 339 -21.99 9.19 0.25
C LEU A 339 -22.42 10.65 0.03
N ALA A 340 -23.49 10.88 -0.74
CA ALA A 340 -24.02 12.23 -0.96
C ALA A 340 -24.41 12.90 0.37
N ARG A 341 -25.07 12.17 1.28
CA ARG A 341 -25.39 12.65 2.63
C ARG A 341 -24.14 13.12 3.40
N ALA A 342 -23.08 12.31 3.37
CA ALA A 342 -21.84 12.64 4.07
C ALA A 342 -21.12 13.85 3.44
N ILE A 343 -21.09 13.94 2.11
CA ILE A 343 -20.57 15.12 1.39
C ILE A 343 -21.36 16.37 1.76
N ASP A 344 -22.70 16.31 1.65
CA ASP A 344 -23.58 17.45 1.94
C ASP A 344 -23.41 17.93 3.37
N TYR A 345 -23.26 17.01 4.32
CA TYR A 345 -23.00 17.37 5.71
C TYR A 345 -21.78 18.30 5.86
N TRP A 346 -20.63 17.87 5.31
CA TRP A 346 -19.40 18.65 5.44
C TRP A 346 -19.40 19.95 4.62
N LEU A 347 -20.19 20.02 3.56
CA LEU A 347 -20.38 21.26 2.81
C LEU A 347 -21.32 22.23 3.52
N ASP A 348 -22.28 21.74 4.30
CA ASP A 348 -23.20 22.56 5.10
C ASP A 348 -22.59 23.14 6.39
N HIS A 349 -21.56 22.49 6.91
CA HIS A 349 -20.97 22.83 8.20
C HIS A 349 -19.50 23.26 8.03
N PRO A 350 -19.23 24.41 7.38
CA PRO A 350 -17.87 24.85 7.07
C PRO A 350 -17.00 25.10 8.31
N GLU A 351 -17.61 25.56 9.41
CA GLU A 351 -16.88 25.77 10.66
C GLU A 351 -16.42 24.44 11.28
N GLU A 352 -17.32 23.45 11.36
CA GLU A 352 -16.97 22.11 11.84
C GLU A 352 -15.96 21.44 10.92
N ARG A 353 -16.12 21.59 9.60
CA ARG A 353 -15.16 21.11 8.63
C ARG A 353 -13.78 21.72 8.85
N SER A 354 -13.71 23.04 9.03
CA SER A 354 -12.45 23.74 9.31
C SER A 354 -11.77 23.25 10.59
N HIS A 355 -12.56 22.98 11.64
CA HIS A 355 -12.04 22.38 12.86
C HIS A 355 -11.49 20.98 12.62
N MET A 356 -12.23 20.14 11.89
CA MET A 356 -11.79 18.77 11.57
C MET A 356 -10.57 18.73 10.63
N GLU A 357 -10.45 19.67 9.70
CA GLU A 357 -9.28 19.81 8.83
C GLU A 357 -8.00 19.99 9.65
N GLU A 358 -8.04 20.77 10.73
CA GLU A 358 -6.91 20.93 11.64
C GLU A 358 -6.61 19.64 12.41
N GLN A 359 -7.65 18.93 12.90
CA GLN A 359 -7.46 17.64 13.58
C GLN A 359 -6.83 16.58 12.64
N TYR A 360 -7.29 16.53 11.40
CA TYR A 360 -6.74 15.61 10.40
C TYR A 360 -5.30 15.95 10.03
N ARG A 361 -4.98 17.25 9.88
CA ARG A 361 -3.60 17.71 9.63
C ARG A 361 -2.65 17.25 10.74
N LEU A 362 -3.07 17.41 12.00
CA LEU A 362 -2.29 16.97 13.16
C LEU A 362 -2.16 15.44 13.22
N ALA A 363 -3.22 14.71 12.90
CA ALA A 363 -3.21 13.25 12.83
C ALA A 363 -2.25 12.74 11.74
N GLY A 364 -2.11 13.47 10.64
CA GLY A 364 -1.19 13.14 9.54
C GLY A 364 0.27 13.04 9.96
N ARG A 365 0.69 13.78 10.99
CA ARG A 365 2.08 13.75 11.49
C ARG A 365 2.55 12.37 11.97
N LYS A 366 1.62 11.51 12.42
CA LYS A 366 1.94 10.14 12.85
C LYS A 366 2.41 9.25 11.72
N TYR A 367 2.11 9.63 10.49
CA TYR A 367 2.37 8.86 9.28
C TYR A 367 3.56 9.40 8.47
N SER A 368 4.46 10.19 9.10
CA SER A 368 5.65 10.67 8.41
C SER A 368 6.55 9.50 7.98
N LEU A 369 7.16 9.62 6.80
CA LEU A 369 8.09 8.60 6.31
C LEU A 369 9.24 8.39 7.29
N ALA A 370 9.74 9.46 7.89
CA ALA A 370 10.82 9.40 8.87
C ALA A 370 10.43 8.54 10.10
N ALA A 371 9.22 8.71 10.64
CA ALA A 371 8.73 7.91 11.77
C ALA A 371 8.56 6.44 11.36
N SER A 372 8.00 6.17 10.17
CA SER A 372 7.84 4.82 9.64
C SER A 372 9.17 4.11 9.47
N VAL A 373 10.17 4.79 8.90
CA VAL A 373 11.52 4.20 8.73
C VAL A 373 12.21 3.98 10.07
N THR A 374 12.01 4.84 11.07
CA THR A 374 12.54 4.61 12.42
C THR A 374 11.95 3.32 13.03
N ALA A 375 10.63 3.15 12.98
CA ALA A 375 9.99 1.92 13.48
C ALA A 375 10.43 0.68 12.67
N PHE A 376 10.69 0.85 11.38
CA PHE A 376 11.22 -0.23 10.55
C PHE A 376 12.65 -0.62 10.93
N GLU A 377 13.54 0.34 11.18
CA GLU A 377 14.90 0.08 11.69
C GLU A 377 14.88 -0.62 13.05
N GLU A 378 13.96 -0.22 13.94
CA GLU A 378 13.75 -0.89 15.24
C GLU A 378 13.38 -2.36 15.05
N MET A 379 12.45 -2.68 14.14
CA MET A 379 12.08 -4.06 13.80
C MET A 379 13.26 -4.86 13.22
N LEU A 380 14.06 -4.25 12.33
CA LEU A 380 15.24 -4.93 11.77
C LEU A 380 16.28 -5.23 12.84
N ASN A 381 16.54 -4.28 13.75
CA ASN A 381 17.49 -4.46 14.85
C ASN A 381 17.00 -5.52 15.84
N GLU A 382 15.70 -5.57 16.13
CA GLU A 382 15.11 -6.60 16.97
C GLU A 382 15.28 -7.99 16.35
N GLU A 383 15.04 -8.17 15.04
CA GLU A 383 15.31 -9.45 14.37
C GLU A 383 16.77 -9.88 14.47
N ILE A 384 17.71 -8.93 14.31
CA ILE A 384 19.14 -9.25 14.43
C ILE A 384 19.45 -9.75 15.86
N GLN A 385 18.95 -9.07 16.89
CA GLN A 385 19.15 -9.47 18.30
C GLN A 385 18.53 -10.84 18.59
N ASP A 386 17.28 -11.06 18.18
CA ASP A 386 16.60 -12.36 18.36
C ASP A 386 17.33 -13.49 17.62
N ASN A 387 17.92 -13.20 16.46
CA ASN A 387 18.69 -14.18 15.70
C ASN A 387 20.02 -14.55 16.38
N GLU A 388 20.71 -13.58 16.98
CA GLU A 388 21.94 -13.82 17.76
C GLU A 388 21.64 -14.66 19.01
N GLU A 389 20.56 -14.40 19.72
CA GLU A 389 20.16 -15.17 20.89
C GLU A 389 19.89 -16.65 20.54
N VAL A 390 19.21 -16.91 19.42
CA VAL A 390 18.94 -18.28 18.95
C VAL A 390 20.21 -19.01 18.52
N THR A 391 21.14 -18.31 17.86
CA THR A 391 22.42 -18.90 17.43
C THR A 391 23.39 -19.15 18.58
N CYS A 392 23.27 -18.40 19.68
CA CYS A 392 24.08 -18.58 20.87
C CYS A 392 23.57 -19.68 21.84
N MET A 393 22.33 -20.17 21.64
CA MET A 393 21.81 -21.29 22.46
C MET A 393 22.49 -22.61 22.07
N PRO A 394 22.95 -23.42 23.02
CA PRO A 394 23.54 -24.74 22.72
C PRO A 394 22.49 -25.61 22.02
N VAL A 395 22.82 -26.11 20.84
CA VAL A 395 21.96 -26.94 20.01
C VAL A 395 21.61 -28.22 20.80
N ALA A 396 20.36 -28.35 21.22
CA ALA A 396 19.87 -29.62 21.74
C ALA A 396 19.97 -30.71 20.65
N PRO A 397 20.48 -31.93 20.94
CA PRO A 397 20.69 -32.93 19.91
C PRO A 397 19.38 -33.27 19.20
N HIS A 398 19.33 -32.97 17.91
CA HIS A 398 18.19 -33.27 17.05
C HIS A 398 17.91 -34.78 17.04
N ARG A 399 16.76 -35.21 17.56
CA ARG A 399 16.19 -36.52 17.22
C ARG A 399 15.83 -36.52 15.75
N HIS A 400 16.55 -37.28 14.93
CA HIS A 400 16.20 -37.55 13.54
C HIS A 400 14.82 -38.25 13.47
N GLU A 401 13.74 -37.48 13.31
CA GLU A 401 12.48 -38.01 12.82
C GLU A 401 12.55 -38.16 11.31
N ARG A 402 12.60 -39.42 10.86
CA ARG A 402 12.47 -39.80 9.46
C ARG A 402 11.10 -39.40 8.93
N PHE A 403 10.98 -38.24 8.33
CA PHE A 403 9.78 -37.86 7.53
C PHE A 403 9.83 -38.57 6.19
N SER A 404 8.89 -39.50 5.97
CA SER A 404 8.76 -40.37 4.82
C SER A 404 8.43 -39.60 3.53
N ARG A 405 9.09 -40.01 2.46
CA ARG A 405 8.89 -39.66 1.05
C ARG A 405 7.44 -39.93 0.58
N ARG A 406 6.52 -38.98 0.73
CA ARG A 406 5.18 -39.13 0.11
C ARG A 406 4.53 -37.88 -0.49
N ILE A 407 5.22 -36.74 -0.61
CA ILE A 407 4.68 -35.54 -1.26
C ILE A 407 5.69 -35.01 -2.31
N ARG A 408 5.98 -35.78 -3.35
CA ARG A 408 6.72 -35.32 -4.54
C ARG A 408 5.89 -35.38 -5.82
N ARG A 409 4.58 -35.17 -5.75
CA ARG A 409 3.73 -35.25 -6.97
C ARG A 409 2.73 -34.12 -7.18
N VAL A 410 2.74 -33.06 -6.41
CA VAL A 410 1.83 -31.91 -6.61
C VAL A 410 2.57 -30.59 -6.85
N ALA A 411 3.88 -30.52 -6.65
CA ALA A 411 4.69 -29.31 -6.87
C ALA A 411 5.25 -29.16 -8.29
N ALA A 412 4.66 -29.82 -9.29
CA ALA A 412 5.11 -29.74 -10.70
C ALA A 412 4.12 -28.96 -11.60
N LEU A 413 3.18 -28.22 -11.03
CA LEU A 413 2.16 -27.45 -11.78
C LEU A 413 2.00 -26.00 -11.29
N TRP A 414 2.95 -25.47 -10.52
CA TRP A 414 3.00 -24.03 -10.15
C TRP A 414 4.39 -23.46 -10.30
#